data_5cbe0943bcb37cfe7efc4355e16cb380
#
_entry.id   5cbe0943bcb37cfe7efc4355e16cb380
#
_cell.length_a   1.000
_cell.length_b   1.000
_cell.length_c   1.000
_cell.angle_alpha   90.00
_cell.angle_beta   90.00
_cell.angle_gamma   90.00
#
_symmetry.space_group_name_H-M   'P 1'
#
loop_
_entity.id
_entity.type
_entity.pdbx_description
1 polymer ?
#
loop_
_entity_poly.entity_id
_entity_poly.type
_entity_poly.pdbx_seq_one_letter_code
_entity_poly.pdbx_strand_id
1 'polypeptide(L)'
;MAGVNPFDQITVSGTREIKPLPHIPGAETSGEIEKIGEHVSSLKKGDRVIVYNRVFDGTCDMCLNQSEMLCRNGGKEIGLVTNGGFAEYIAVPERNAFKIPDDMQWELAASIPVTTLTPYHALKQAALKIDEFVVIFGASGNTGMMATQLGKKMGAKVIAVSKDNWIKDFGADYSITEYDRVAEKVNELTQGKMADVVLNSLGIQTWENSFAAVGLNGRWVTFGGLTGADVKLNVQSLYSKQIRLIGSTGGTRKEITELIDMSKELKTRVWKIFTLDEAKEALEALFSKERDGRILLNVS
;
A
#
# COMPACT_ATOMS: atom_id res chain seq x y z
N MET A 1 4.42 16.51 4.87
CA MET A 1 3.92 16.07 3.55
C MET A 1 2.96 14.90 3.75
N ALA A 2 1.86 14.82 3.00
CA ALA A 2 0.89 13.72 3.10
C ALA A 2 0.65 13.06 1.74
N GLY A 3 0.50 11.73 1.75
CA GLY A 3 0.17 10.94 0.56
C GLY A 3 -1.34 10.91 0.33
N VAL A 4 -1.79 11.15 -0.90
CA VAL A 4 -3.22 11.09 -1.26
C VAL A 4 -3.53 9.71 -1.83
N ASN A 5 -4.51 9.03 -1.23
CA ASN A 5 -4.86 7.66 -1.56
C ASN A 5 -6.37 7.50 -1.84
N PRO A 6 -6.78 6.49 -2.62
CA PRO A 6 -8.21 6.18 -2.81
C PRO A 6 -8.98 5.98 -1.49
N PHE A 7 -8.29 5.53 -0.44
CA PHE A 7 -8.84 5.40 0.92
C PHE A 7 -9.32 6.75 1.48
N ASP A 8 -8.56 7.82 1.27
CA ASP A 8 -8.93 9.16 1.74
C ASP A 8 -10.20 9.67 1.03
N GLN A 9 -10.35 9.37 -0.26
CA GLN A 9 -11.56 9.69 -1.02
C GLN A 9 -12.79 8.94 -0.48
N ILE A 10 -12.67 7.65 -0.14
CA ILE A 10 -13.76 6.88 0.49
C ILE A 10 -14.16 7.51 1.83
N THR A 11 -13.18 8.02 2.57
CA THR A 11 -13.38 8.73 3.83
C THR A 11 -14.20 10.01 3.62
N VAL A 12 -13.83 10.83 2.63
CA VAL A 12 -14.46 12.14 2.38
C VAL A 12 -15.82 12.00 1.68
N SER A 13 -16.02 10.99 0.82
CA SER A 13 -17.26 10.81 0.06
C SER A 13 -18.47 10.38 0.88
N GLY A 14 -18.30 10.08 2.16
CA GLY A 14 -19.36 9.55 3.02
C GLY A 14 -19.75 8.09 2.74
N THR A 15 -18.99 7.38 1.91
CA THR A 15 -19.16 5.92 1.69
C THR A 15 -19.01 5.14 3.00
N ARG A 16 -18.21 5.66 3.92
CA ARG A 16 -18.14 5.20 5.31
C ARG A 16 -18.59 6.31 6.24
N GLU A 17 -19.43 5.97 7.22
CA GLU A 17 -19.80 6.93 8.27
C GLU A 17 -18.58 7.26 9.13
N ILE A 18 -18.26 8.55 9.26
CA ILE A 18 -17.17 9.06 10.08
C ILE A 18 -17.75 9.88 11.23
N LYS A 19 -17.28 9.60 12.43
CA LYS A 19 -17.63 10.35 13.64
C LYS A 19 -16.40 10.46 14.55
N PRO A 20 -16.22 11.60 15.25
CA PRO A 20 -17.07 12.82 15.18
C PRO A 20 -16.78 13.67 13.92
N LEU A 21 -17.69 14.58 13.60
CA LEU A 21 -17.47 15.66 12.66
C LEU A 21 -17.29 16.98 13.45
N PRO A 22 -16.47 17.94 12.98
CA PRO A 22 -15.62 17.87 11.80
C PRO A 22 -14.48 16.84 11.92
N HIS A 23 -13.98 16.30 10.78
CA HIS A 23 -12.95 15.29 10.73
C HIS A 23 -11.87 15.65 9.70
N ILE A 24 -10.61 15.38 10.01
CA ILE A 24 -9.47 15.61 9.11
C ILE A 24 -9.06 14.27 8.52
N PRO A 25 -9.12 14.09 7.18
CA PRO A 25 -8.63 12.88 6.50
C PRO A 25 -7.10 12.86 6.41
N GLY A 26 -6.55 11.88 5.71
CA GLY A 26 -5.12 11.73 5.46
C GLY A 26 -4.50 10.60 6.29
N ALA A 27 -4.44 9.41 5.67
CA ALA A 27 -3.94 8.20 6.32
C ALA A 27 -2.42 8.02 6.21
N GLU A 28 -1.73 8.80 5.39
CA GLU A 28 -0.32 8.60 5.07
C GLU A 28 0.45 9.91 5.23
N THR A 29 1.33 9.98 6.23
CA THR A 29 1.91 11.26 6.69
C THR A 29 3.38 11.12 7.05
N SER A 30 4.17 12.13 6.67
CA SER A 30 5.52 12.39 7.13
C SER A 30 5.68 13.84 7.55
N GLY A 31 6.58 14.11 8.47
CA GLY A 31 6.83 15.46 8.95
C GLY A 31 7.95 15.54 9.98
N GLU A 32 8.06 16.69 10.62
CA GLU A 32 9.02 16.93 11.70
C GLU A 32 8.29 17.04 13.05
N ILE A 33 8.93 16.59 14.11
CA ILE A 33 8.42 16.73 15.46
C ILE A 33 8.50 18.19 15.88
N GLU A 34 7.34 18.85 16.03
CA GLU A 34 7.26 20.22 16.55
C GLU A 34 7.24 20.27 18.07
N LYS A 35 6.49 19.37 18.71
CA LYS A 35 6.38 19.26 20.17
C LYS A 35 6.31 17.80 20.61
N ILE A 36 6.82 17.54 21.81
CA ILE A 36 6.73 16.22 22.46
C ILE A 36 5.96 16.34 23.78
N GLY A 37 5.25 15.28 24.15
CA GLY A 37 4.65 15.14 25.47
C GLY A 37 5.67 14.83 26.56
N GLU A 38 5.29 15.01 27.82
CA GLU A 38 6.18 14.85 28.99
C GLU A 38 6.78 13.45 29.13
N HIS A 39 6.10 12.41 28.62
CA HIS A 39 6.53 11.02 28.72
C HIS A 39 7.21 10.49 27.46
N VAL A 40 7.43 11.32 26.43
CA VAL A 40 8.15 10.95 25.21
C VAL A 40 9.66 10.92 25.50
N SER A 41 10.30 9.80 25.17
CA SER A 41 11.71 9.57 25.49
C SER A 41 12.60 9.24 24.30
N SER A 42 12.02 8.72 23.22
CA SER A 42 12.78 8.25 22.04
C SER A 42 12.84 9.28 20.90
N LEU A 43 12.04 10.35 20.98
CA LEU A 43 11.94 11.39 19.97
C LEU A 43 12.18 12.79 20.57
N LYS A 44 12.64 13.73 19.75
CA LYS A 44 12.83 15.12 20.12
C LYS A 44 12.35 16.07 19.02
N LYS A 45 12.13 17.35 19.35
CA LYS A 45 11.84 18.41 18.38
C LYS A 45 12.90 18.43 17.27
N GLY A 46 12.43 18.52 16.02
CA GLY A 46 13.24 18.52 14.80
C GLY A 46 13.54 17.12 14.26
N ASP A 47 13.19 16.04 14.96
CA ASP A 47 13.32 14.70 14.39
C ASP A 47 12.36 14.55 13.20
N ARG A 48 12.86 14.06 12.08
CA ARG A 48 12.08 13.71 10.91
C ARG A 48 11.43 12.34 11.10
N VAL A 49 10.12 12.26 10.85
CA VAL A 49 9.33 11.05 11.14
C VAL A 49 8.33 10.72 10.05
N ILE A 50 7.95 9.46 10.01
CA ILE A 50 6.72 8.97 9.36
C ILE A 50 5.75 8.46 10.43
N VAL A 51 4.47 8.48 10.11
CA VAL A 51 3.41 8.08 11.05
C VAL A 51 2.85 6.72 10.65
N TYR A 52 3.03 5.70 11.50
CA TYR A 52 2.32 4.44 11.36
C TYR A 52 0.82 4.67 11.54
N ASN A 53 0.04 4.39 10.51
CA ASN A 53 -1.34 4.84 10.39
C ASN A 53 -2.39 4.00 11.14
N ARG A 54 -2.00 3.26 12.18
CA ARG A 54 -2.94 2.41 12.93
C ARG A 54 -3.13 2.88 14.37
N VAL A 55 -4.39 2.94 14.79
CA VAL A 55 -4.72 3.09 16.21
C VAL A 55 -4.68 1.72 16.86
N PHE A 56 -3.87 1.53 17.90
CA PHE A 56 -3.71 0.24 18.57
C PHE A 56 -3.38 0.42 20.04
N ASP A 57 -3.74 -0.55 20.88
CA ASP A 57 -3.53 -0.49 22.33
C ASP A 57 -2.13 -0.99 22.79
N GLY A 58 -1.51 -1.87 22.02
CA GLY A 58 -0.22 -2.47 22.35
C GLY A 58 -0.31 -3.62 23.36
N THR A 59 -1.50 -4.02 23.83
CA THR A 59 -1.68 -4.96 24.95
C THR A 59 -2.51 -6.19 24.60
N CYS A 60 -3.36 -6.14 23.58
CA CYS A 60 -4.14 -7.30 23.18
C CYS A 60 -3.28 -8.37 22.50
N ASP A 61 -3.82 -9.58 22.36
CA ASP A 61 -3.15 -10.72 21.74
C ASP A 61 -2.61 -10.42 20.33
N MET A 62 -3.36 -9.66 19.51
CA MET A 62 -2.90 -9.25 18.18
C MET A 62 -1.68 -8.33 18.26
N CYS A 63 -1.70 -7.34 19.15
CA CYS A 63 -0.57 -6.43 19.34
C CYS A 63 0.67 -7.15 19.87
N LEU A 64 0.49 -8.05 20.85
CA LEU A 64 1.58 -8.84 21.42
C LEU A 64 2.20 -9.80 20.39
N ASN A 65 1.42 -10.23 19.40
CA ASN A 65 1.89 -11.02 18.26
C ASN A 65 2.36 -10.17 17.06
N GLN A 66 2.66 -8.88 17.26
CA GLN A 66 3.13 -7.95 16.23
C GLN A 66 2.15 -7.82 15.04
N SER A 67 0.86 -7.86 15.32
CA SER A 67 -0.23 -7.69 14.34
C SER A 67 -1.10 -6.49 14.73
N GLU A 68 -0.47 -5.33 14.97
CA GLU A 68 -1.11 -4.12 15.48
C GLU A 68 -2.25 -3.62 14.57
N MET A 69 -2.14 -3.88 13.26
CA MET A 69 -3.18 -3.55 12.29
C MET A 69 -4.49 -4.35 12.50
N LEU A 70 -4.43 -5.42 13.29
CA LEU A 70 -5.57 -6.25 13.68
C LEU A 70 -5.91 -6.08 15.18
N CYS A 71 -5.45 -5.00 15.81
CA CYS A 71 -5.71 -4.73 17.23
C CYS A 71 -7.20 -4.85 17.56
N ARG A 72 -7.56 -5.64 18.61
CA ARG A 72 -8.95 -5.87 18.98
C ARG A 72 -9.66 -4.63 19.52
N ASN A 73 -8.89 -3.73 20.13
CA ASN A 73 -9.38 -2.46 20.67
C ASN A 73 -9.12 -1.26 19.76
N GLY A 74 -8.69 -1.53 18.53
CA GLY A 74 -8.32 -0.51 17.55
C GLY A 74 -8.21 -1.11 16.15
N GLY A 75 -6.98 -1.14 15.60
CA GLY A 75 -6.68 -1.72 14.27
C GLY A 75 -7.14 -0.86 13.10
N LYS A 76 -7.87 0.23 13.37
CA LYS A 76 -8.41 1.14 12.37
C LYS A 76 -7.40 2.25 12.05
N GLU A 77 -7.62 2.89 10.91
CA GLU A 77 -6.69 3.85 10.35
C GLU A 77 -6.83 5.24 10.99
N ILE A 78 -5.70 5.89 11.25
CA ILE A 78 -5.58 7.34 11.41
C ILE A 78 -6.07 7.99 10.11
N GLY A 79 -6.80 9.10 10.21
CA GLY A 79 -7.50 9.70 9.08
C GLY A 79 -8.89 9.12 8.82
N LEU A 80 -9.27 8.02 9.53
CA LEU A 80 -10.61 7.44 9.51
C LEU A 80 -11.30 7.52 10.88
N VAL A 81 -10.62 7.05 11.95
CA VAL A 81 -11.21 7.03 13.31
C VAL A 81 -10.63 8.11 14.22
N THR A 82 -9.54 8.70 13.84
CA THR A 82 -8.92 9.88 14.43
C THR A 82 -8.55 10.85 13.33
N ASN A 83 -8.35 12.12 13.67
CA ASN A 83 -7.85 13.10 12.70
C ASN A 83 -6.55 12.61 12.06
N GLY A 84 -6.43 12.83 10.76
CA GLY A 84 -5.31 12.43 9.91
C GLY A 84 -4.37 13.58 9.57
N GLY A 85 -3.57 13.36 8.53
CA GLY A 85 -2.44 14.21 8.15
C GLY A 85 -2.71 15.24 7.06
N PHE A 86 -3.97 15.45 6.63
CA PHE A 86 -4.29 16.59 5.75
C PHE A 86 -4.44 17.85 6.60
N ALA A 87 -3.38 18.20 7.29
CA ALA A 87 -3.28 19.31 8.21
C ALA A 87 -1.80 19.70 8.41
N GLU A 88 -1.54 20.94 8.81
CA GLU A 88 -0.20 21.42 9.16
C GLU A 88 0.40 20.64 10.33
N TYR A 89 -0.45 20.18 11.27
CA TYR A 89 -0.04 19.43 12.46
C TYR A 89 -0.94 18.23 12.71
N ILE A 90 -0.33 17.14 13.16
CA ILE A 90 -1.02 15.94 13.63
C ILE A 90 -0.46 15.53 15.00
N ALA A 91 -1.34 15.18 15.94
CA ALA A 91 -0.94 14.62 17.23
C ALA A 91 -1.09 13.10 17.20
N VAL A 92 -0.01 12.39 17.48
CA VAL A 92 0.00 10.92 17.50
C VAL A 92 0.76 10.40 18.73
N PRO A 93 0.44 9.20 19.24
CA PRO A 93 1.26 8.55 20.26
C PRO A 93 2.70 8.33 19.75
N GLU A 94 3.70 8.45 20.65
CA GLU A 94 5.12 8.22 20.33
C GLU A 94 5.32 6.91 19.55
N ARG A 95 4.63 5.84 19.95
CA ARG A 95 4.70 4.53 19.32
C ARG A 95 4.24 4.47 17.86
N ASN A 96 3.57 5.52 17.37
CA ASN A 96 3.16 5.66 15.98
C ASN A 96 4.17 6.44 15.13
N ALA A 97 5.09 7.18 15.74
CA ALA A 97 6.08 7.99 15.04
C ALA A 97 7.39 7.21 14.89
N PHE A 98 7.87 7.09 13.67
CA PHE A 98 9.12 6.40 13.34
C PHE A 98 10.11 7.38 12.74
N LYS A 99 11.27 7.49 13.39
CA LYS A 99 12.34 8.35 12.90
C LYS A 99 12.87 7.85 11.56
N ILE A 100 13.10 8.77 10.63
CA ILE A 100 13.63 8.49 9.30
C ILE A 100 15.00 9.17 9.12
N PRO A 101 15.85 8.67 8.20
CA PRO A 101 17.11 9.31 7.84
C PRO A 101 16.92 10.76 7.38
N ASP A 102 17.88 11.62 7.71
CA ASP A 102 17.84 13.04 7.36
C ASP A 102 17.91 13.27 5.84
N ASP A 103 18.50 12.34 5.09
CA ASP A 103 18.66 12.38 3.63
C ASP A 103 17.46 11.76 2.87
N MET A 104 16.47 11.18 3.56
CA MET A 104 15.28 10.63 2.92
C MET A 104 14.41 11.73 2.30
N GLN A 105 14.05 11.61 1.03
CA GLN A 105 13.16 12.56 0.37
C GLN A 105 11.75 12.49 0.97
N TRP A 106 11.09 13.64 1.15
CA TRP A 106 9.78 13.71 1.77
C TRP A 106 8.70 12.96 0.99
N GLU A 107 8.82 12.92 -0.34
CA GLU A 107 7.93 12.20 -1.24
C GLU A 107 7.97 10.68 -1.00
N LEU A 108 9.15 10.14 -0.76
CA LEU A 108 9.32 8.74 -0.39
C LEU A 108 8.84 8.50 1.06
N ALA A 109 9.23 9.36 1.98
CA ALA A 109 8.80 9.28 3.38
C ALA A 109 7.27 9.24 3.50
N ALA A 110 6.56 10.15 2.80
CA ALA A 110 5.10 10.18 2.71
C ALA A 110 4.50 9.02 1.89
N SER A 111 5.29 8.10 1.39
CA SER A 111 4.84 6.91 0.65
C SER A 111 5.09 5.60 1.41
N ILE A 112 5.77 5.64 2.56
CA ILE A 112 6.09 4.42 3.33
C ILE A 112 4.90 3.91 4.13
N PRO A 113 4.15 4.73 4.91
CA PRO A 113 3.22 4.22 5.93
C PRO A 113 2.04 3.42 5.41
N VAL A 114 1.61 3.68 4.17
CA VAL A 114 0.47 2.99 3.53
C VAL A 114 0.89 2.38 2.20
N THR A 115 1.38 3.23 1.31
CA THR A 115 1.65 2.89 -0.10
C THR A 115 2.72 1.81 -0.25
N THR A 116 3.75 1.82 0.60
CA THR A 116 4.86 0.85 0.56
C THR A 116 4.62 -0.29 1.55
N LEU A 117 4.15 0.02 2.75
CA LEU A 117 3.92 -0.97 3.81
C LEU A 117 2.89 -2.03 3.40
N THR A 118 1.78 -1.60 2.80
CA THR A 118 0.68 -2.52 2.45
C THR A 118 1.11 -3.62 1.47
N PRO A 119 1.72 -3.34 0.32
CA PRO A 119 2.18 -4.39 -0.57
C PRO A 119 3.37 -5.17 -0.01
N TYR A 120 4.23 -4.55 0.82
CA TYR A 120 5.31 -5.28 1.49
C TYR A 120 4.77 -6.37 2.40
N HIS A 121 3.82 -6.03 3.24
CA HIS A 121 3.13 -7.00 4.09
C HIS A 121 2.44 -8.10 3.27
N ALA A 122 1.75 -7.74 2.18
CA ALA A 122 1.10 -8.69 1.30
C ALA A 122 2.08 -9.69 0.67
N LEU A 123 3.25 -9.24 0.20
CA LEU A 123 4.30 -10.10 -0.34
C LEU A 123 4.88 -11.03 0.74
N LYS A 124 5.05 -10.55 1.97
CA LYS A 124 5.48 -11.38 3.11
C LYS A 124 4.42 -12.41 3.50
N GLN A 125 3.12 -12.04 3.54
CA GLN A 125 2.02 -12.98 3.76
C GLN A 125 1.94 -14.05 2.67
N ALA A 126 2.26 -13.70 1.42
CA ALA A 126 2.40 -14.65 0.33
C ALA A 126 3.61 -15.58 0.49
N ALA A 127 4.53 -15.28 1.41
CA ALA A 127 5.84 -15.94 1.51
C ALA A 127 6.54 -16.01 0.13
N LEU A 128 6.62 -14.87 -0.56
CA LEU A 128 7.24 -14.75 -1.87
C LEU A 128 8.71 -15.19 -1.80
N LYS A 129 9.13 -16.00 -2.75
CA LYS A 129 10.50 -16.59 -2.80
C LYS A 129 11.28 -16.07 -4.00
N ILE A 130 12.59 -16.25 -3.92
CA ILE A 130 13.52 -15.99 -5.02
C ILE A 130 13.11 -16.84 -6.23
N ASP A 131 13.22 -16.27 -7.43
CA ASP A 131 12.89 -16.87 -8.73
C ASP A 131 11.40 -17.19 -8.97
N GLU A 132 10.50 -16.96 -8.01
CA GLU A 132 9.06 -17.07 -8.23
C GLU A 132 8.56 -15.96 -9.15
N PHE A 133 7.55 -16.27 -9.97
CA PHE A 133 6.82 -15.27 -10.75
C PHE A 133 5.75 -14.59 -9.90
N VAL A 134 5.85 -13.28 -9.76
CA VAL A 134 4.80 -12.46 -9.15
C VAL A 134 4.13 -11.57 -10.19
N VAL A 135 2.81 -11.69 -10.32
CA VAL A 135 1.99 -10.82 -11.18
C VAL A 135 1.34 -9.75 -10.32
N ILE A 136 1.52 -8.49 -10.70
CA ILE A 136 1.04 -7.33 -9.94
C ILE A 136 0.02 -6.57 -10.80
N PHE A 137 -1.25 -6.64 -10.43
CA PHE A 137 -2.32 -5.90 -11.08
C PHE A 137 -2.35 -4.44 -10.62
N GLY A 138 -2.51 -3.52 -11.56
CA GLY A 138 -2.45 -2.08 -11.29
C GLY A 138 -1.05 -1.62 -10.89
N ALA A 139 -0.02 -2.16 -11.53
CA ALA A 139 1.37 -1.96 -11.16
C ALA A 139 1.83 -0.50 -11.20
N SER A 140 1.23 0.38 -12.02
CA SER A 140 1.51 1.83 -12.02
C SER A 140 0.73 2.62 -10.96
N GLY A 141 -0.17 1.96 -10.22
CA GLY A 141 -0.86 2.60 -9.09
C GLY A 141 0.08 2.83 -7.90
N ASN A 142 -0.42 3.55 -6.88
CA ASN A 142 0.35 3.88 -5.69
C ASN A 142 1.06 2.65 -5.09
N THR A 143 0.29 1.65 -4.67
CA THR A 143 0.80 0.41 -4.06
C THR A 143 1.49 -0.51 -5.06
N GLY A 144 1.01 -0.52 -6.32
CA GLY A 144 1.55 -1.39 -7.37
C GLY A 144 3.00 -1.03 -7.74
N MET A 145 3.32 0.26 -7.83
CA MET A 145 4.67 0.74 -8.07
C MET A 145 5.65 0.28 -6.98
N MET A 146 5.22 0.31 -5.73
CA MET A 146 6.03 -0.18 -4.61
C MET A 146 6.10 -1.70 -4.58
N ALA A 147 4.99 -2.40 -4.85
CA ALA A 147 4.97 -3.85 -4.97
C ALA A 147 5.96 -4.37 -6.02
N THR A 148 6.08 -3.66 -7.15
CA THR A 148 7.02 -3.99 -8.24
C THR A 148 8.46 -3.95 -7.76
N GLN A 149 8.86 -2.85 -7.11
CA GLN A 149 10.21 -2.71 -6.56
C GLN A 149 10.51 -3.76 -5.47
N LEU A 150 9.58 -3.93 -4.54
CA LEU A 150 9.71 -4.86 -3.43
C LEU A 150 9.77 -6.32 -3.91
N GLY A 151 8.91 -6.72 -4.86
CA GLY A 151 8.95 -8.05 -5.47
C GLY A 151 10.29 -8.32 -6.14
N LYS A 152 10.81 -7.34 -6.88
CA LYS A 152 12.15 -7.43 -7.51
C LYS A 152 13.26 -7.55 -6.46
N LYS A 153 13.19 -6.72 -5.41
CA LYS A 153 14.16 -6.74 -4.30
C LYS A 153 14.15 -8.06 -3.51
N MET A 154 12.99 -8.70 -3.40
CA MET A 154 12.84 -10.04 -2.81
C MET A 154 13.34 -11.17 -3.75
N GLY A 155 13.86 -10.83 -4.93
CA GLY A 155 14.44 -11.77 -5.88
C GLY A 155 13.42 -12.44 -6.81
N ALA A 156 12.19 -11.98 -6.86
CA ALA A 156 11.17 -12.53 -7.74
C ALA A 156 11.31 -12.03 -9.19
N LYS A 157 10.69 -12.74 -10.12
CA LYS A 157 10.46 -12.33 -11.51
C LYS A 157 9.13 -11.58 -11.57
N VAL A 158 9.18 -10.28 -11.78
CA VAL A 158 8.03 -9.40 -11.67
C VAL A 158 7.36 -9.20 -13.03
N ILE A 159 6.08 -9.56 -13.12
CA ILE A 159 5.20 -9.29 -14.26
C ILE A 159 4.23 -8.18 -13.84
N ALA A 160 4.43 -6.99 -14.36
CA ALA A 160 3.60 -5.83 -14.08
C ALA A 160 2.41 -5.76 -15.06
N VAL A 161 1.19 -5.70 -14.52
CA VAL A 161 -0.03 -5.45 -15.31
C VAL A 161 -0.37 -3.98 -15.17
N SER A 162 -0.11 -3.20 -16.22
CA SER A 162 -0.22 -1.74 -16.21
C SER A 162 -0.36 -1.16 -17.62
N LYS A 163 -1.07 -0.05 -17.75
CA LYS A 163 -1.12 0.74 -19.00
C LYS A 163 0.18 1.50 -19.26
N ASP A 164 0.96 1.74 -18.20
CA ASP A 164 2.11 2.64 -18.22
C ASP A 164 3.42 1.87 -18.33
N ASN A 165 4.17 2.13 -19.38
CA ASN A 165 5.44 1.43 -19.65
C ASN A 165 6.57 1.79 -18.69
N TRP A 166 6.51 2.97 -18.03
CA TRP A 166 7.54 3.40 -17.09
C TRP A 166 7.71 2.46 -15.88
N ILE A 167 6.75 1.58 -15.64
CA ILE A 167 6.85 0.61 -14.53
C ILE A 167 8.05 -0.34 -14.67
N LYS A 168 8.58 -0.50 -15.88
CA LYS A 168 9.83 -1.25 -16.12
C LYS A 168 11.03 -0.61 -15.43
N ASP A 169 11.06 0.71 -15.34
CA ASP A 169 12.12 1.45 -14.64
C ASP A 169 12.08 1.23 -13.12
N PHE A 170 10.97 0.67 -12.64
CA PHE A 170 10.74 0.30 -11.24
C PHE A 170 11.04 -1.18 -10.94
N GLY A 171 11.63 -1.91 -11.89
CA GLY A 171 12.12 -3.26 -11.69
C GLY A 171 11.19 -4.37 -12.20
N ALA A 172 10.17 -4.05 -13.00
CA ALA A 172 9.38 -5.08 -13.68
C ALA A 172 10.23 -5.76 -14.75
N ASP A 173 10.30 -7.10 -14.71
CA ASP A 173 10.97 -7.90 -15.74
C ASP A 173 10.13 -7.96 -17.01
N TYR A 174 8.80 -7.98 -16.84
CA TYR A 174 7.82 -8.02 -17.94
C TYR A 174 6.67 -7.04 -17.65
N SER A 175 6.05 -6.52 -18.70
CA SER A 175 4.83 -5.70 -18.57
C SER A 175 3.75 -6.20 -19.53
N ILE A 176 2.50 -6.25 -19.03
CA ILE A 176 1.29 -6.60 -19.77
C ILE A 176 0.37 -5.39 -19.72
N THR A 177 -0.04 -4.91 -20.89
CA THR A 177 -0.93 -3.74 -21.03
C THR A 177 -2.39 -4.14 -21.24
N GLU A 178 -2.63 -5.33 -21.77
CA GLU A 178 -3.95 -5.88 -22.08
C GLU A 178 -4.51 -6.63 -20.87
N TYR A 179 -5.37 -5.98 -20.10
CA TYR A 179 -5.95 -6.54 -18.88
C TYR A 179 -6.86 -7.76 -19.10
N ASP A 180 -7.44 -7.90 -20.27
CA ASP A 180 -8.31 -9.01 -20.68
C ASP A 180 -7.54 -10.27 -21.10
N ARG A 181 -6.24 -10.13 -21.41
CA ARG A 181 -5.37 -11.22 -21.86
C ARG A 181 -4.27 -11.59 -20.86
N VAL A 182 -4.38 -11.15 -19.61
CA VAL A 182 -3.30 -11.34 -18.62
C VAL A 182 -2.96 -12.81 -18.43
N ALA A 183 -3.95 -13.68 -18.24
CA ALA A 183 -3.69 -15.10 -18.01
C ALA A 183 -2.99 -15.78 -19.19
N GLU A 184 -3.36 -15.43 -20.44
CA GLU A 184 -2.70 -15.89 -21.65
C GLU A 184 -1.23 -15.43 -21.70
N LYS A 185 -0.97 -14.15 -21.47
CA LYS A 185 0.37 -13.59 -21.48
C LYS A 185 1.25 -14.15 -20.35
N VAL A 186 0.69 -14.34 -19.16
CA VAL A 186 1.40 -15.00 -18.05
C VAL A 186 1.76 -16.43 -18.44
N ASN A 187 0.86 -17.18 -19.09
CA ASN A 187 1.13 -18.53 -19.58
C ASN A 187 2.32 -18.54 -20.56
N GLU A 188 2.34 -17.61 -21.53
CA GLU A 188 3.44 -17.45 -22.48
C GLU A 188 4.78 -17.14 -21.77
N LEU A 189 4.79 -16.10 -20.92
CA LEU A 189 5.99 -15.63 -20.22
C LEU A 189 6.58 -16.64 -19.25
N THR A 190 5.74 -17.48 -18.65
CA THR A 190 6.14 -18.51 -17.67
C THR A 190 6.30 -19.91 -18.28
N GLN A 191 6.17 -20.03 -19.60
CA GLN A 191 6.27 -21.32 -20.32
C GLN A 191 5.30 -22.38 -19.75
N GLY A 192 4.06 -21.96 -19.49
CA GLY A 192 3.01 -22.84 -19.00
C GLY A 192 2.91 -22.98 -17.47
N LYS A 193 3.88 -22.48 -16.71
CA LYS A 193 3.89 -22.63 -15.24
C LYS A 193 2.86 -21.75 -14.53
N MET A 194 2.45 -20.63 -15.14
CA MET A 194 1.62 -19.58 -14.56
C MET A 194 2.33 -18.87 -13.38
N ALA A 195 1.62 -17.99 -12.68
CA ALA A 195 2.18 -17.20 -11.59
C ALA A 195 2.21 -17.97 -10.27
N ASP A 196 3.33 -17.88 -9.54
CA ASP A 196 3.43 -18.39 -8.17
C ASP A 196 2.65 -17.50 -7.19
N VAL A 197 2.71 -16.17 -7.41
CA VAL A 197 1.96 -15.16 -6.63
C VAL A 197 1.25 -14.20 -7.56
N VAL A 198 0.00 -13.88 -7.25
CA VAL A 198 -0.76 -12.81 -7.89
C VAL A 198 -1.18 -11.80 -6.83
N LEU A 199 -0.78 -10.54 -6.99
CA LEU A 199 -1.26 -9.42 -6.18
C LEU A 199 -2.35 -8.66 -6.95
N ASN A 200 -3.55 -8.57 -6.36
CA ASN A 200 -4.66 -7.80 -6.93
C ASN A 200 -5.41 -7.02 -5.86
N SER A 201 -5.27 -5.69 -5.88
CA SER A 201 -6.02 -4.76 -5.02
C SER A 201 -7.13 -4.01 -5.78
N LEU A 202 -7.33 -4.29 -7.08
CA LEU A 202 -8.31 -3.60 -7.91
C LEU A 202 -9.74 -4.12 -7.68
N GLY A 203 -9.91 -5.42 -7.43
CA GLY A 203 -11.20 -6.00 -7.12
C GLY A 203 -11.90 -6.65 -8.32
N ILE A 204 -13.24 -6.52 -8.39
CA ILE A 204 -14.10 -7.31 -9.26
C ILE A 204 -13.75 -7.23 -10.74
N GLN A 205 -13.39 -6.05 -11.26
CA GLN A 205 -13.11 -5.87 -12.69
C GLN A 205 -11.90 -6.68 -13.19
N THR A 206 -10.98 -7.05 -12.30
CA THR A 206 -9.77 -7.80 -12.65
C THR A 206 -9.74 -9.19 -12.00
N TRP A 207 -10.79 -9.56 -11.27
CA TRP A 207 -10.84 -10.80 -10.51
C TRP A 207 -10.60 -12.03 -11.39
N GLU A 208 -11.40 -12.22 -12.42
CA GLU A 208 -11.36 -13.42 -13.26
C GLU A 208 -9.98 -13.62 -13.91
N ASN A 209 -9.44 -12.59 -14.54
CA ASN A 209 -8.13 -12.64 -15.19
C ASN A 209 -6.99 -12.81 -14.18
N SER A 210 -7.10 -12.19 -13.02
CA SER A 210 -6.07 -12.33 -11.97
C SER A 210 -6.10 -13.72 -11.33
N PHE A 211 -7.28 -14.28 -11.08
CA PHE A 211 -7.42 -15.62 -10.54
C PHE A 211 -6.99 -16.70 -11.56
N ALA A 212 -7.33 -16.51 -12.84
CA ALA A 212 -6.91 -17.40 -13.91
C ALA A 212 -5.39 -17.44 -14.11
N ALA A 213 -4.68 -16.34 -13.81
CA ALA A 213 -3.23 -16.23 -13.90
C ALA A 213 -2.46 -17.03 -12.83
N VAL A 214 -3.14 -17.52 -11.79
CA VAL A 214 -2.50 -18.28 -10.70
C VAL A 214 -2.14 -19.69 -11.14
N GLY A 215 -0.91 -20.11 -10.90
CA GLY A 215 -0.39 -21.44 -11.18
C GLY A 215 -0.77 -22.49 -10.12
N LEU A 216 -0.24 -23.69 -10.30
CA LEU A 216 -0.39 -24.79 -9.33
C LEU A 216 0.29 -24.41 -7.99
N ASN A 217 -0.40 -24.69 -6.87
CA ASN A 217 0.04 -24.34 -5.52
C ASN A 217 0.33 -22.84 -5.33
N GLY A 218 -0.25 -21.99 -6.20
CA GLY A 218 -0.04 -20.54 -6.21
C GLY A 218 -0.80 -19.82 -5.09
N ARG A 219 -0.52 -18.55 -4.96
CA ARG A 219 -1.12 -17.64 -3.97
C ARG A 219 -1.75 -16.45 -4.68
N TRP A 220 -3.03 -16.22 -4.43
CA TRP A 220 -3.72 -15.01 -4.84
C TRP A 220 -3.91 -14.12 -3.62
N VAL A 221 -3.40 -12.89 -3.66
CA VAL A 221 -3.35 -11.99 -2.50
C VAL A 221 -4.09 -10.70 -2.83
N THR A 222 -4.97 -10.28 -1.91
CA THR A 222 -5.64 -8.99 -2.00
C THR A 222 -5.45 -8.16 -0.72
N PHE A 223 -5.37 -6.86 -0.91
CA PHE A 223 -5.38 -5.86 0.16
C PHE A 223 -6.30 -4.67 -0.18
N GLY A 224 -7.21 -4.86 -1.12
CA GLY A 224 -8.16 -3.84 -1.55
C GLY A 224 -9.17 -4.37 -2.57
N GLY A 225 -10.19 -3.54 -2.83
CA GLY A 225 -11.26 -3.84 -3.80
C GLY A 225 -11.76 -2.54 -4.46
N LEU A 226 -10.86 -1.78 -5.10
CA LEU A 226 -11.13 -0.45 -5.63
C LEU A 226 -12.34 -0.39 -6.58
N THR A 227 -12.54 -1.45 -7.40
CA THR A 227 -13.62 -1.53 -8.38
C THR A 227 -14.82 -2.34 -7.92
N GLY A 228 -14.80 -2.77 -6.64
CA GLY A 228 -15.84 -3.60 -6.02
C GLY A 228 -15.25 -4.86 -5.38
N ALA A 229 -15.90 -5.35 -4.32
CA ALA A 229 -15.40 -6.41 -3.46
C ALA A 229 -16.07 -7.78 -3.68
N ASP A 230 -17.25 -7.81 -4.28
CA ASP A 230 -18.04 -9.04 -4.44
C ASP A 230 -17.63 -9.81 -5.70
N VAL A 231 -17.06 -10.99 -5.52
CA VAL A 231 -16.54 -11.83 -6.61
C VAL A 231 -17.15 -13.24 -6.59
N LYS A 232 -17.24 -13.86 -7.76
CA LYS A 232 -17.64 -15.27 -7.89
C LYS A 232 -16.40 -16.15 -7.88
N LEU A 233 -16.31 -17.07 -6.93
CA LEU A 233 -15.20 -18.01 -6.82
C LEU A 233 -15.58 -19.36 -7.42
N ASN A 234 -14.74 -19.84 -8.37
CA ASN A 234 -14.81 -21.22 -8.81
C ASN A 234 -14.05 -22.12 -7.83
N VAL A 235 -14.78 -22.81 -6.96
CA VAL A 235 -14.22 -23.66 -5.91
C VAL A 235 -13.45 -24.86 -6.50
N GLN A 236 -13.87 -25.38 -7.67
CA GLN A 236 -13.15 -26.46 -8.34
C GLN A 236 -11.74 -26.04 -8.75
N SER A 237 -11.61 -24.86 -9.36
CA SER A 237 -10.29 -24.30 -9.70
C SER A 237 -9.43 -24.07 -8.48
N LEU A 238 -10.04 -23.63 -7.36
CA LEU A 238 -9.33 -23.40 -6.10
C LEU A 238 -8.70 -24.70 -5.58
N TYR A 239 -9.47 -25.78 -5.40
CA TYR A 239 -8.94 -27.00 -4.81
C TYR A 239 -8.09 -27.82 -5.78
N SER A 240 -8.45 -27.89 -7.06
CA SER A 240 -7.70 -28.70 -8.03
C SER A 240 -6.29 -28.17 -8.30
N LYS A 241 -6.09 -26.86 -8.21
CA LYS A 241 -4.78 -26.21 -8.29
C LYS A 241 -4.11 -25.99 -6.93
N GLN A 242 -4.79 -26.31 -5.81
CA GLN A 242 -4.33 -26.01 -4.44
C GLN A 242 -4.00 -24.52 -4.24
N ILE A 243 -4.82 -23.62 -4.79
CA ILE A 243 -4.59 -22.18 -4.67
C ILE A 243 -4.89 -21.72 -3.23
N ARG A 244 -4.06 -20.85 -2.70
CA ARG A 244 -4.31 -20.15 -1.44
C ARG A 244 -4.81 -18.73 -1.72
N LEU A 245 -5.98 -18.38 -1.17
CA LEU A 245 -6.50 -17.02 -1.17
C LEU A 245 -6.07 -16.35 0.14
N ILE A 246 -5.41 -15.21 0.03
CA ILE A 246 -4.83 -14.49 1.16
C ILE A 246 -5.39 -13.08 1.19
N GLY A 247 -6.07 -12.72 2.28
CA GLY A 247 -6.40 -11.34 2.61
C GLY A 247 -5.24 -10.71 3.38
N SER A 248 -4.88 -9.49 3.03
CA SER A 248 -3.84 -8.71 3.69
C SER A 248 -4.34 -7.31 4.00
N THR A 249 -3.90 -6.69 5.08
CA THR A 249 -4.25 -5.32 5.41
C THR A 249 -3.12 -4.61 6.13
N GLY A 250 -2.78 -3.40 5.67
CA GLY A 250 -1.71 -2.59 6.29
C GLY A 250 -0.38 -3.31 6.36
N GLY A 251 0.18 -3.38 7.54
CA GLY A 251 1.43 -4.05 7.86
C GLY A 251 1.83 -3.79 9.31
N THR A 252 2.92 -4.36 9.75
CA THR A 252 3.41 -4.30 11.14
C THR A 252 4.35 -3.12 11.37
N ARG A 253 4.51 -2.72 12.63
CA ARG A 253 5.52 -1.71 13.02
C ARG A 253 6.94 -2.17 12.69
N LYS A 254 7.22 -3.46 12.83
CA LYS A 254 8.52 -4.06 12.45
C LYS A 254 8.80 -3.88 10.96
N GLU A 255 7.80 -4.07 10.13
CA GLU A 255 7.93 -3.90 8.67
C GLU A 255 8.17 -2.44 8.28
N ILE A 256 7.65 -1.46 9.04
CA ILE A 256 8.02 -0.05 8.86
C ILE A 256 9.52 0.15 9.07
N THR A 257 10.09 -0.41 10.13
CA THR A 257 11.53 -0.31 10.39
C THR A 257 12.34 -0.94 9.24
N GLU A 258 11.96 -2.15 8.80
CA GLU A 258 12.60 -2.82 7.66
C GLU A 258 12.54 -1.96 6.38
N LEU A 259 11.41 -1.27 6.13
CA LEU A 259 11.23 -0.38 4.98
C LEU A 259 12.06 0.91 5.07
N ILE A 260 12.22 1.48 6.27
CA ILE A 260 13.09 2.63 6.51
C ILE A 260 14.54 2.23 6.20
N ASP A 261 15.00 1.08 6.66
CA ASP A 261 16.36 0.58 6.43
C ASP A 261 16.66 0.38 4.94
N MET A 262 15.67 -0.08 4.16
CA MET A 262 15.83 -0.29 2.72
C MET A 262 15.45 0.91 1.84
N SER A 263 15.08 2.02 2.44
CA SER A 263 14.50 3.18 1.73
C SER A 263 15.41 3.78 0.64
N LYS A 264 16.74 3.73 0.82
CA LYS A 264 17.72 4.23 -0.18
C LYS A 264 17.63 3.51 -1.53
N GLU A 265 17.05 2.33 -1.55
CA GLU A 265 16.89 1.51 -2.75
C GLU A 265 15.47 1.60 -3.35
N LEU A 266 14.59 2.40 -2.74
CA LEU A 266 13.24 2.63 -3.19
C LEU A 266 13.10 4.02 -3.78
N LYS A 267 12.26 4.15 -4.77
CA LYS A 267 11.91 5.43 -5.40
C LYS A 267 10.42 5.56 -5.59
N THR A 268 9.94 6.79 -5.63
CA THR A 268 8.55 7.08 -5.94
C THR A 268 8.46 7.97 -7.20
N ARG A 269 7.47 7.71 -8.05
CA ARG A 269 7.12 8.59 -9.15
C ARG A 269 6.01 9.53 -8.69
N VAL A 270 6.33 10.80 -8.58
CA VAL A 270 5.35 11.83 -8.22
C VAL A 270 4.81 12.48 -9.49
N TRP A 271 3.50 12.52 -9.63
CA TRP A 271 2.83 13.23 -10.72
C TRP A 271 2.57 14.68 -10.37
N LYS A 272 1.94 14.92 -9.20
CA LYS A 272 1.63 16.27 -8.73
C LYS A 272 1.76 16.38 -7.22
N ILE A 273 2.17 17.57 -6.78
CA ILE A 273 2.13 17.99 -5.39
C ILE A 273 1.17 19.18 -5.33
N PHE A 274 0.14 19.06 -4.52
CA PHE A 274 -0.85 20.10 -4.26
C PHE A 274 -0.58 20.76 -2.90
N THR A 275 -1.06 21.96 -2.71
CA THR A 275 -1.12 22.61 -1.38
C THR A 275 -2.26 22.03 -0.54
N LEU A 276 -2.29 22.33 0.76
CA LEU A 276 -3.36 21.88 1.63
C LEU A 276 -4.72 22.46 1.20
N ASP A 277 -4.76 23.71 0.75
CA ASP A 277 -5.98 24.37 0.24
C ASP A 277 -6.55 23.71 -1.03
N GLU A 278 -5.71 23.01 -1.79
CA GLU A 278 -6.07 22.26 -2.98
C GLU A 278 -6.37 20.77 -2.69
N ALA A 279 -6.59 20.39 -1.41
CA ALA A 279 -6.78 18.97 -1.05
C ALA A 279 -8.00 18.34 -1.74
N LYS A 280 -9.05 19.11 -2.03
CA LYS A 280 -10.21 18.63 -2.79
C LYS A 280 -9.84 18.26 -4.22
N GLU A 281 -9.15 19.14 -4.91
CA GLU A 281 -8.64 18.94 -6.27
C GLU A 281 -7.66 17.74 -6.33
N ALA A 282 -6.83 17.59 -5.31
CA ALA A 282 -5.92 16.45 -5.18
C ALA A 282 -6.67 15.10 -5.07
N LEU A 283 -7.78 15.07 -4.32
CA LEU A 283 -8.64 13.89 -4.20
C LEU A 283 -9.36 13.57 -5.53
N GLU A 284 -9.87 14.58 -6.22
CA GLU A 284 -10.51 14.42 -7.53
C GLU A 284 -9.52 13.92 -8.58
N ALA A 285 -8.28 14.41 -8.55
CA ALA A 285 -7.20 14.03 -9.46
C ALA A 285 -6.77 12.56 -9.34
N LEU A 286 -7.10 11.86 -8.23
CA LEU A 286 -6.83 10.42 -8.06
C LEU A 286 -7.39 9.55 -9.18
N PHE A 287 -8.51 9.96 -9.77
CA PHE A 287 -9.24 9.21 -10.79
C PHE A 287 -9.03 9.78 -12.20
N SER A 288 -8.15 10.78 -12.35
CA SER A 288 -7.80 11.32 -13.66
C SER A 288 -7.18 10.26 -14.56
N LYS A 289 -7.58 10.25 -15.84
CA LYS A 289 -6.97 9.39 -16.87
C LYS A 289 -5.53 9.81 -17.20
N GLU A 290 -5.18 11.06 -16.93
CA GLU A 290 -3.86 11.64 -17.16
C GLU A 290 -2.89 11.37 -16.00
N ARG A 291 -3.38 10.77 -14.92
CA ARG A 291 -2.56 10.52 -13.74
C ARG A 291 -1.39 9.60 -14.07
N ASP A 292 -0.18 10.11 -13.82
CA ASP A 292 1.10 9.47 -14.15
C ASP A 292 2.02 9.39 -12.92
N GLY A 293 1.51 8.84 -11.84
CA GLY A 293 2.25 8.69 -10.58
C GLY A 293 1.44 9.03 -9.34
N ARG A 294 2.15 9.29 -8.26
CA ARG A 294 1.60 9.67 -6.95
C ARG A 294 1.10 11.11 -6.92
N ILE A 295 0.07 11.32 -6.13
CA ILE A 295 -0.40 12.63 -5.71
C ILE A 295 -0.01 12.81 -4.25
N LEU A 296 0.57 13.94 -3.92
CA LEU A 296 0.96 14.32 -2.57
C LEU A 296 0.38 15.68 -2.22
N LEU A 297 0.23 15.95 -0.91
CA LEU A 297 -0.05 17.28 -0.37
C LEU A 297 1.19 17.81 0.33
N ASN A 298 1.60 19.01 -0.05
CA ASN A 298 2.43 19.85 0.81
C ASN A 298 1.51 20.52 1.83
N VAL A 299 1.68 20.19 3.09
CA VAL A 299 0.80 20.63 4.20
C VAL A 299 1.47 21.72 5.05
N SER A 300 2.60 22.24 4.62
CA SER A 300 3.33 23.36 5.26
C SER A 300 3.21 24.61 4.43
#